data_49dcdfbc01160f14daca541fe43b5681
#
_entry.id   49dcdfbc01160f14daca541fe43b5681
#
_cell.length_a   1.000
_cell.length_b   1.000
_cell.length_c   1.000
_cell.angle_alpha   90.00
_cell.angle_beta   90.00
_cell.angle_gamma   90.00
#
_symmetry.space_group_name_H-M   'P 1'
#
loop_
_entity.id
_entity.type
_entity.pdbx_description
1 polymer ?
#
loop_
_entity_poly.entity_id
_entity_poly.type
_entity_poly.pdbx_seq_one_letter_code
_entity_poly.pdbx_strand_id
1 'polypeptide(L)'
;MNTSGSPSLPSVNKIRVAKYISFVSTRKNGTPVATPVWVAPLDYLAPNVVGFTIDANAGKAKRLAHTNTVTVQPCDIRGRIVEGSPVVHGTAIVVSGTEAKKVRDAVAHKYGFTYKMFSMYLWFSERFGKNKDQPETAVIVTLNA
;
A
#
# COMPACT_ATOMS: atom_id res chain seq x y z
N MET A 1 -21.91 18.22 -10.03
CA MET A 1 -21.58 17.41 -9.81
C MET A 1 -20.95 16.55 -10.17
N ASN A 2 -20.61 16.66 -10.10
CA ASN A 2 -20.01 15.69 -10.30
C ASN A 2 -19.75 14.77 -10.13
N THR A 3 -20.04 15.15 -9.70
CA THR A 3 -20.28 13.73 -9.65
C THR A 3 -19.18 12.87 -10.23
N SER A 4 -18.28 13.39 -10.92
CA SER A 4 -17.16 12.63 -11.47
C SER A 4 -16.37 11.89 -10.38
N GLY A 5 -16.39 12.38 -9.15
CA GLY A 5 -15.74 11.71 -8.04
C GLY A 5 -16.60 10.69 -7.32
N SER A 6 -17.92 10.72 -7.51
CA SER A 6 -18.86 9.93 -6.72
C SER A 6 -18.71 8.41 -6.88
N PRO A 7 -18.62 7.84 -8.11
CA PRO A 7 -18.47 6.38 -8.24
C PRO A 7 -17.15 5.87 -7.67
N SER A 8 -16.12 6.68 -7.65
CA SER A 8 -14.79 6.28 -7.17
C SER A 8 -14.63 6.45 -5.68
N LEU A 9 -15.40 7.33 -5.03
CA LEU A 9 -15.30 7.53 -3.59
C LEU A 9 -15.63 6.27 -2.79
N PRO A 10 -16.72 5.53 -3.08
CA PRO A 10 -16.96 4.26 -2.39
C PRO A 10 -15.86 3.23 -2.63
N SER A 11 -15.29 3.19 -3.83
CA SER A 11 -14.20 2.28 -4.16
C SER A 11 -12.93 2.64 -3.39
N VAL A 12 -12.59 3.92 -3.33
CA VAL A 12 -11.46 4.42 -2.54
C VAL A 12 -11.64 4.06 -1.07
N ASN A 13 -12.83 4.25 -0.52
CA ASN A 13 -13.10 3.91 0.87
C ASN A 13 -12.92 2.43 1.16
N LYS A 14 -13.29 1.55 0.24
CA LYS A 14 -13.08 0.11 0.41
C LYS A 14 -11.58 -0.23 0.48
N ILE A 15 -10.76 0.47 -0.28
CA ILE A 15 -9.30 0.31 -0.19
C ILE A 15 -8.79 0.82 1.16
N ARG A 16 -9.26 1.98 1.60
CA ARG A 16 -8.81 2.60 2.85
C ARG A 16 -9.07 1.73 4.08
N VAL A 17 -10.19 1.00 4.10
CA VAL A 17 -10.60 0.20 5.26
C VAL A 17 -10.22 -1.26 5.15
N ALA A 18 -9.74 -1.71 3.99
CA ALA A 18 -9.36 -3.12 3.79
C ALA A 18 -8.17 -3.47 4.67
N LYS A 19 -8.17 -4.68 5.22
CA LYS A 19 -7.01 -5.19 5.97
C LYS A 19 -5.84 -5.47 5.04
N TYR A 20 -6.12 -6.07 3.90
CA TYR A 20 -5.12 -6.38 2.89
C TYR A 20 -5.62 -5.92 1.55
N ILE A 21 -4.70 -5.45 0.74
CA ILE A 21 -5.00 -5.19 -0.66
C ILE A 21 -4.02 -5.95 -1.54
N SER A 22 -4.50 -6.39 -2.69
CA SER A 22 -3.64 -6.93 -3.73
C SER A 22 -3.06 -5.74 -4.48
N PHE A 23 -1.77 -5.51 -4.33
CA PHE A 23 -1.06 -4.44 -5.01
C PHE A 23 -0.43 -5.01 -6.27
N VAL A 24 -0.85 -4.54 -7.43
CA VAL A 24 -0.37 -5.04 -8.72
C VAL A 24 0.54 -3.99 -9.35
N SER A 25 1.79 -4.36 -9.50
CA SER A 25 2.80 -3.57 -10.21
C SER A 25 3.26 -4.36 -11.43
N THR A 26 3.92 -3.69 -12.37
CA THR A 26 4.28 -4.29 -13.65
C THR A 26 5.79 -4.40 -13.78
N ARG A 27 6.25 -5.57 -14.17
CA ARG A 27 7.67 -5.81 -14.47
C ARG A 27 8.07 -5.07 -15.75
N LYS A 28 9.36 -4.91 -15.94
CA LYS A 28 9.93 -4.28 -17.13
C LYS A 28 9.41 -4.91 -18.43
N ASN A 29 9.17 -6.22 -18.42
CA ASN A 29 8.67 -6.94 -19.61
C ASN A 29 7.14 -6.86 -19.76
N GLY A 30 6.45 -6.11 -18.92
CA GLY A 30 5.00 -5.96 -18.98
C GLY A 30 4.21 -6.95 -18.16
N THR A 31 4.87 -7.90 -17.50
CA THR A 31 4.17 -8.91 -16.69
C THR A 31 3.68 -8.30 -15.37
N PRO A 32 2.39 -8.43 -15.04
CA PRO A 32 1.89 -7.94 -13.75
C PRO A 32 2.32 -8.86 -12.61
N VAL A 33 2.57 -8.26 -11.44
CA VAL A 33 2.91 -8.98 -10.23
C VAL A 33 2.00 -8.48 -9.11
N ALA A 34 1.19 -9.38 -8.57
CA ALA A 34 0.28 -9.08 -7.47
C ALA A 34 0.90 -9.51 -6.14
N THR A 35 0.79 -8.65 -5.13
CA THR A 35 1.29 -8.95 -3.79
C THR A 35 0.30 -8.42 -2.76
N PRO A 36 -0.07 -9.21 -1.74
CA PRO A 36 -0.88 -8.67 -0.65
C PRO A 36 -0.03 -7.75 0.22
N VAL A 37 -0.57 -6.58 0.54
CA VAL A 37 0.12 -5.60 1.36
C VAL A 37 -0.84 -4.99 2.39
N TRP A 38 -0.27 -4.44 3.44
CA TRP A 38 -0.98 -3.72 4.49
C TRP A 38 -1.01 -2.24 4.14
N VAL A 39 -2.13 -1.79 3.63
CA VAL A 39 -2.28 -0.40 3.22
C VAL A 39 -2.94 0.40 4.34
N ALA A 40 -2.50 1.64 4.51
CA ALA A 40 -3.12 2.58 5.43
C ALA A 40 -3.46 3.87 4.71
N PRO A 41 -4.56 4.54 5.10
CA PRO A 41 -4.86 5.85 4.54
C PRO A 41 -3.84 6.89 5.00
N LEU A 42 -3.43 7.75 4.07
CA LEU A 42 -2.49 8.83 4.35
C LEU A 42 -3.23 10.16 4.28
N ASP A 43 -4.14 10.36 5.25
CA ASP A 43 -5.03 11.52 5.26
C ASP A 43 -4.28 12.84 5.40
N TYR A 44 -3.05 12.80 5.91
CA TYR A 44 -2.22 14.00 5.96
C TYR A 44 -1.82 14.50 4.56
N LEU A 45 -1.96 13.66 3.55
CA LEU A 45 -1.73 14.04 2.15
C LEU A 45 -3.04 14.34 1.43
N ALA A 46 -3.96 13.37 1.39
CA ALA A 46 -5.26 13.53 0.75
C ALA A 46 -6.14 12.31 1.04
N PRO A 47 -7.47 12.41 0.92
CA PRO A 47 -8.36 11.27 1.17
C PRO A 47 -8.20 10.10 0.21
N ASN A 48 -7.65 10.33 -0.97
CA ASN A 48 -7.44 9.29 -1.98
C ASN A 48 -5.99 8.78 -2.02
N VAL A 49 -5.22 9.05 -0.97
CA VAL A 49 -3.82 8.60 -0.89
C VAL A 49 -3.70 7.55 0.20
N VAL A 50 -3.08 6.44 -0.15
CA VAL A 50 -2.79 5.35 0.79
C VAL A 50 -1.31 4.98 0.67
N GLY A 51 -0.82 4.20 1.61
CA GLY A 51 0.58 3.80 1.57
C GLY A 51 0.84 2.52 2.35
N PHE A 52 2.01 1.96 2.11
CA PHE A 52 2.50 0.79 2.84
C PHE A 52 4.02 0.80 2.85
N THR A 53 4.59 0.08 3.81
CA THR A 53 6.05 0.00 3.95
C THR A 53 6.61 -1.16 3.16
N ILE A 54 7.83 -1.01 2.67
CA ILE A 54 8.54 -2.06 1.92
C ILE A 54 10.01 -2.09 2.37
N ASP A 55 10.67 -3.19 2.04
CA ASP A 55 12.12 -3.28 2.11
C ASP A 55 12.70 -2.52 0.91
N ALA A 56 13.78 -1.78 1.13
CA ALA A 56 14.46 -1.01 0.08
C ALA A 56 14.89 -1.88 -1.11
N ASN A 57 15.15 -3.16 -0.86
CA ASN A 57 15.55 -4.12 -1.90
C ASN A 57 14.37 -4.91 -2.46
N ALA A 58 13.14 -4.57 -2.08
CA ALA A 58 11.97 -5.30 -2.56
C ALA A 58 11.79 -5.15 -4.07
N GLY A 59 11.29 -6.21 -4.70
CA GLY A 59 10.98 -6.18 -6.12
C GLY A 59 10.00 -5.08 -6.49
N LYS A 60 9.10 -4.70 -5.57
CA LYS A 60 8.15 -3.60 -5.79
C LYS A 60 8.87 -2.29 -6.10
N ALA A 61 9.94 -1.97 -5.36
CA ALA A 61 10.69 -0.75 -5.60
C ALA A 61 11.29 -0.74 -7.01
N LYS A 62 11.84 -1.86 -7.42
CA LYS A 62 12.43 -2.01 -8.76
C LYS A 62 11.37 -1.86 -9.86
N ARG A 63 10.22 -2.49 -9.68
CA ARG A 63 9.14 -2.42 -10.67
C ARG A 63 8.62 -0.99 -10.82
N LEU A 64 8.45 -0.28 -9.71
CA LEU A 64 7.94 1.09 -9.74
C LEU A 64 8.92 2.10 -10.35
N ALA A 65 10.20 1.77 -10.39
CA ALA A 65 11.18 2.59 -11.07
C ALA A 65 10.97 2.59 -12.60
N HIS A 66 10.33 1.55 -13.12
CA HIS A 66 10.04 1.44 -14.56
C HIS A 66 8.62 1.86 -14.91
N THR A 67 7.64 1.48 -14.06
CA THR A 67 6.23 1.75 -14.32
C THR A 67 5.56 2.09 -13.00
N ASN A 68 5.05 3.31 -12.90
CA ASN A 68 4.43 3.78 -11.66
C ASN A 68 2.91 3.61 -11.65
N THR A 69 2.30 3.14 -12.73
CA THR A 69 0.87 2.84 -12.79
C THR A 69 0.61 1.51 -12.12
N VAL A 70 -0.34 1.49 -11.18
CA VAL A 70 -0.64 0.31 -10.38
C VAL A 70 -2.15 0.12 -10.28
N THR A 71 -2.56 -1.09 -9.83
CA THR A 71 -3.94 -1.34 -9.44
C THR A 71 -3.95 -1.92 -8.04
N VAL A 72 -5.02 -1.65 -7.31
CA VAL A 72 -5.23 -2.19 -5.97
C VAL A 72 -6.65 -2.73 -5.88
N GLN A 73 -6.82 -3.80 -5.10
CA GLN A 73 -8.11 -4.43 -4.91
C GLN A 73 -8.12 -5.15 -3.57
N PRO A 74 -9.20 -5.07 -2.78
CA PRO A 74 -9.24 -5.80 -1.51
C PRO A 74 -8.99 -7.29 -1.68
N CYS A 75 -8.20 -7.86 -0.79
CA CYS A 75 -7.89 -9.29 -0.81
C CYS A 75 -7.74 -9.81 0.62
N ASP A 76 -7.52 -11.12 0.75
CA ASP A 76 -7.17 -11.74 2.02
C ASP A 76 -5.64 -11.82 2.17
N ILE A 77 -5.18 -12.39 3.29
CA ILE A 77 -3.75 -12.50 3.58
C ILE A 77 -3.00 -13.33 2.53
N ARG A 78 -3.69 -14.21 1.83
CA ARG A 78 -3.10 -15.04 0.77
C ARG A 78 -3.15 -14.38 -0.60
N GLY A 79 -3.70 -13.18 -0.68
CA GLY A 79 -3.82 -12.47 -1.94
C GLY A 79 -5.07 -12.84 -2.74
N ARG A 80 -5.98 -13.64 -2.16
CA ARG A 80 -7.21 -13.98 -2.85
C ARG A 80 -8.15 -12.80 -2.84
N ILE A 81 -8.62 -12.42 -4.03
CA ILE A 81 -9.46 -11.25 -4.20
C ILE A 81 -10.81 -11.45 -3.51
N VAL A 82 -11.25 -10.41 -2.81
CA VAL A 82 -12.60 -10.39 -2.23
C VAL A 82 -13.60 -10.28 -3.37
N GLU A 83 -14.51 -11.25 -3.47
CA GLU A 83 -15.48 -11.30 -4.53
C GLU A 83 -16.35 -10.05 -4.56
N GLY A 84 -16.54 -9.50 -5.75
CA GLY A 84 -17.36 -8.30 -5.95
C GLY A 84 -16.65 -7.00 -5.57
N SER A 85 -15.38 -7.06 -5.13
CA SER A 85 -14.67 -5.86 -4.74
C SER A 85 -14.15 -5.08 -5.96
N PRO A 86 -14.02 -3.75 -5.82
CA PRO A 86 -13.59 -2.93 -6.95
C PRO A 86 -12.09 -3.00 -7.18
N VAL A 87 -11.69 -2.89 -8.44
CA VAL A 87 -10.30 -2.63 -8.83
C VAL A 87 -10.13 -1.12 -8.93
N VAL A 88 -9.16 -0.58 -8.22
CA VAL A 88 -8.89 0.86 -8.25
C VAL A 88 -7.51 1.08 -8.88
N HIS A 89 -7.45 1.94 -9.87
CA HIS A 89 -6.21 2.32 -10.51
C HIS A 89 -5.55 3.45 -9.74
N GLY A 90 -4.22 3.52 -9.80
CA GLY A 90 -3.49 4.57 -9.12
C GLY A 90 -2.09 4.73 -9.66
N THR A 91 -1.41 5.71 -9.07
CA THR A 91 -0.01 5.99 -9.35
C THR A 91 0.77 5.83 -8.05
N ALA A 92 1.87 5.09 -8.11
CA ALA A 92 2.67 4.79 -6.94
C ALA A 92 4.06 5.41 -7.04
N ILE A 93 4.54 5.93 -5.92
CA ILE A 93 5.93 6.42 -5.81
C ILE A 93 6.60 5.74 -4.62
N VAL A 94 7.89 5.53 -4.74
CA VAL A 94 8.70 5.01 -3.64
C VAL A 94 9.33 6.20 -2.92
N VAL A 95 9.19 6.23 -1.61
CA VAL A 95 9.75 7.28 -0.76
C VAL A 95 10.63 6.65 0.31
N SER A 96 11.53 7.44 0.86
CA SER A 96 12.42 7.00 1.93
C SER A 96 12.60 8.11 2.96
N GLY A 97 13.27 7.79 4.07
CA GLY A 97 13.54 8.77 5.11
C GLY A 97 12.29 9.24 5.83
N THR A 98 12.14 10.54 5.99
CA THR A 98 11.05 11.15 6.75
C THR A 98 9.67 10.80 6.17
N GLU A 99 9.53 10.79 4.85
CA GLU A 99 8.26 10.44 4.21
C GLU A 99 7.89 8.98 4.47
N ALA A 100 8.84 8.07 4.37
CA ALA A 100 8.60 6.66 4.67
C ALA A 100 8.23 6.45 6.13
N LYS A 101 8.82 7.22 7.03
CA LYS A 101 8.52 7.16 8.45
C LYS A 101 7.08 7.57 8.72
N LYS A 102 6.57 8.57 8.03
CA LYS A 102 5.17 8.99 8.15
C LYS A 102 4.23 7.89 7.67
N VAL A 103 4.58 7.19 6.60
CA VAL A 103 3.79 6.06 6.10
C VAL A 103 3.80 4.93 7.14
N ARG A 104 4.96 4.62 7.70
CA ARG A 104 5.07 3.61 8.76
C ARG A 104 4.17 3.95 9.94
N ASP A 105 4.17 5.20 10.37
CA ASP A 105 3.34 5.64 11.49
C ASP A 105 1.84 5.48 11.17
N ALA A 106 1.43 5.77 9.95
CA ALA A 106 0.04 5.58 9.51
C ALA A 106 -0.34 4.11 9.51
N VAL A 107 0.54 3.23 9.05
CA VAL A 107 0.31 1.78 9.07
C VAL A 107 0.20 1.30 10.52
N ALA A 108 1.09 1.74 11.39
CA ALA A 108 1.06 1.37 12.80
C ALA A 108 -0.24 1.86 13.46
N HIS A 109 -0.70 3.05 13.12
CA HIS A 109 -1.94 3.59 13.66
C HIS A 109 -3.16 2.75 13.26
N LYS A 110 -3.22 2.33 11.99
CA LYS A 110 -4.35 1.53 11.49
C LYS A 110 -4.35 0.12 12.06
N TYR A 111 -3.19 -0.53 12.11
CA TYR A 111 -3.10 -1.97 12.45
C TYR A 111 -2.69 -2.23 13.88
N GLY A 112 -2.15 -1.24 14.58
CA GLY A 112 -1.65 -1.39 15.94
C GLY A 112 -2.72 -1.56 17.02
N PHE A 113 -3.98 -1.34 16.68
CA PHE A 113 -5.08 -1.44 17.64
C PHE A 113 -5.53 -2.88 17.87
N THR A 114 -5.17 -3.81 16.99
CA THR A 114 -5.53 -5.22 17.13
C THR A 114 -4.31 -5.99 17.61
N TYR A 115 -4.45 -6.72 18.71
CA TYR A 115 -3.35 -7.47 19.32
C TYR A 115 -2.61 -8.35 18.30
N LYS A 116 -3.35 -9.07 17.46
CA LYS A 116 -2.77 -9.89 16.41
C LYS A 116 -1.97 -9.06 15.40
N MET A 117 -2.48 -7.91 15.06
CA MET A 117 -1.84 -7.01 14.09
C MET A 117 -0.60 -6.37 14.71
N PHE A 118 -0.67 -6.04 16.00
CA PHE A 118 0.48 -5.49 16.72
C PHE A 118 1.62 -6.51 16.79
N SER A 119 1.30 -7.78 17.07
CA SER A 119 2.29 -8.84 17.09
C SER A 119 2.95 -9.04 15.74
N MET A 120 2.16 -9.00 14.67
CA MET A 120 2.70 -9.08 13.30
C MET A 120 3.54 -7.86 12.95
N TYR A 121 3.13 -6.69 13.40
CA TYR A 121 3.90 -5.47 13.21
C TYR A 121 5.26 -5.55 13.90
N LEU A 122 5.30 -6.04 15.13
CA LEU A 122 6.55 -6.23 15.87
C LEU A 122 7.44 -7.26 15.17
N TRP A 123 6.87 -8.38 14.74
CA TRP A 123 7.61 -9.40 14.01
C TRP A 123 8.21 -8.84 12.71
N PHE A 124 7.44 -8.07 11.98
CA PHE A 124 7.85 -7.42 10.76
C PHE A 124 8.97 -6.40 11.05
N SER A 125 8.79 -5.62 12.12
CA SER A 125 9.76 -4.63 12.58
C SER A 125 11.09 -5.28 12.97
N GLU A 126 11.06 -6.40 13.68
CA GLU A 126 12.26 -7.14 14.07
C GLU A 126 13.00 -7.68 12.85
N ARG A 127 12.26 -8.14 11.86
CA ARG A 127 12.85 -8.68 10.65
C ARG A 127 13.55 -7.60 9.84
N PHE A 128 12.98 -6.40 9.81
CA PHE A 128 13.61 -5.24 9.19
C PHE A 128 14.68 -4.59 10.05
N GLY A 129 14.64 -4.82 11.37
CA GLY A 129 15.66 -4.31 12.29
C GLY A 129 17.04 -4.87 12.08
N LYS A 130 17.18 -5.96 11.36
CA LYS A 130 18.47 -6.54 11.00
C LYS A 130 19.24 -5.72 9.97
N ASN A 131 18.55 -4.83 9.26
CA ASN A 131 19.13 -3.97 8.23
C ASN A 131 19.08 -2.51 8.68
N LYS A 132 19.63 -2.24 9.86
CA LYS A 132 19.62 -0.90 10.44
C LYS A 132 20.29 0.17 9.59
N ASP A 133 21.15 -0.24 8.67
CA ASP A 133 21.88 0.67 7.80
C ASP A 133 21.11 1.04 6.54
N GLN A 134 19.94 0.44 6.31
CA GLN A 134 19.12 0.77 5.17
C GLN A 134 18.07 1.81 5.55
N PRO A 135 17.88 2.84 4.71
CA PRO A 135 16.83 3.83 4.98
C PRO A 135 15.47 3.18 4.95
N GLU A 136 14.57 3.67 5.79
CA GLU A 136 13.17 3.26 5.71
C GLU A 136 12.65 3.57 4.33
N THR A 137 11.84 2.67 3.79
CA THR A 137 11.29 2.80 2.45
C THR A 137 9.80 2.47 2.49
N ALA A 138 9.04 3.21 1.74
CA ALA A 138 7.60 3.03 1.66
C ALA A 138 7.10 3.36 0.26
N VAL A 139 5.88 2.95 -0.01
CA VAL A 139 5.19 3.27 -1.26
C VAL A 139 3.99 4.13 -0.93
N ILE A 140 3.83 5.23 -1.64
CA ILE A 140 2.68 6.11 -1.57
C ILE A 140 1.89 5.94 -2.86
N VAL A 141 0.61 5.59 -2.73
CA VAL A 141 -0.27 5.34 -3.86
C VAL A 141 -1.35 6.41 -3.87
N THR A 142 -1.43 7.16 -4.98
CA THR A 142 -2.52 8.09 -5.22
C THR A 142 -3.56 7.37 -6.06
N LEU A 143 -4.72 7.16 -5.48
CA LEU A 143 -5.81 6.43 -6.14
C LEU A 143 -6.57 7.37 -7.07
N ASN A 144 -6.83 6.88 -8.26
CA ASN A 144 -7.62 7.64 -9.23
C ASN A 144 -9.10 7.58 -8.81
N ALA A 145 -9.66 8.73 -8.68
CA ALA A 145 -11.09 8.84 -8.35
C ALA A 145 -11.93 8.86 -9.61
#